data_ecc9439268ec3ab608b6f14b0c1ec0e7
#
_entry.id   ecc9439268ec3ab608b6f14b0c1ec0e7
#
_cell.length_a   1.000
_cell.length_b   1.000
_cell.length_c   1.000
_cell.angle_alpha   90.00
_cell.angle_beta   90.00
_cell.angle_gamma   90.00
#
_symmetry.space_group_name_H-M   'P 1'
#
loop_
_entity.id
_entity.type
_entity.pdbx_description
1 polymer ?
#
loop_
_entity_poly.entity_id
_entity_poly.type
_entity_poly.pdbx_seq_one_letter_code
_entity_poly.pdbx_strand_id
1 'polypeptide(L)'
;TDKVIGEFINNNRQKSWFDNTIFVFISDHSLNIYNGMYEDPRNAHIPSIIYAPKIIDKPKLVDEFTNQADIAITLLHLIGYPLPFNLMGKNILSSNYEGIACRIVNDYFMWYESDFLYTGTLGQENNLYRLSNLYDFPYLKILNKNKIETQIQTHFEAYLQSAYNYFKSN
;
A
#
# COMPACT_ATOMS: atom_id res chain seq x y z
N THR A 1 -1.50 -14.09 17.13
CA THR A 1 -2.35 -12.96 16.68
C THR A 1 -3.65 -13.48 16.05
N ASP A 2 -3.63 -14.36 15.06
CA ASP A 2 -4.79 -14.85 14.33
C ASP A 2 -5.87 -15.47 15.26
N LYS A 3 -5.49 -16.38 16.16
CA LYS A 3 -6.40 -16.97 17.15
C LYS A 3 -7.12 -15.91 17.99
N VAL A 4 -6.41 -14.87 18.45
CA VAL A 4 -6.99 -13.81 19.30
C VAL A 4 -7.97 -12.96 18.51
N ILE A 5 -7.70 -12.64 17.25
CA ILE A 5 -8.63 -11.94 16.36
C ILE A 5 -9.89 -12.78 16.16
N GLY A 6 -9.74 -14.07 15.88
CA GLY A 6 -10.87 -14.98 15.71
C GLY A 6 -11.74 -15.10 16.97
N GLU A 7 -11.12 -15.23 18.14
CA GLU A 7 -11.82 -15.24 19.44
C GLU A 7 -12.55 -13.93 19.69
N PHE A 8 -11.92 -12.78 19.43
CA PHE A 8 -12.53 -11.47 19.58
C PHE A 8 -13.79 -11.34 18.70
N ILE A 9 -13.68 -11.66 17.42
CA ILE A 9 -14.82 -11.61 16.49
C ILE A 9 -15.94 -12.54 16.94
N ASN A 10 -15.63 -13.80 17.29
CA ASN A 10 -16.63 -14.79 17.67
C ASN A 10 -17.38 -14.39 18.97
N ASN A 11 -16.66 -13.87 19.96
CA ASN A 11 -17.24 -13.48 21.25
C ASN A 11 -18.13 -12.23 21.16
N ASN A 12 -17.98 -11.45 20.08
CA ASN A 12 -18.71 -10.18 19.95
C ASN A 12 -19.79 -10.19 18.87
N ARG A 13 -19.94 -11.23 18.06
CA ARG A 13 -20.90 -11.30 16.93
C ARG A 13 -22.36 -11.00 17.33
N GLN A 14 -22.76 -11.28 18.57
CA GLN A 14 -24.13 -11.06 19.05
C GLN A 14 -24.34 -9.71 19.76
N LYS A 15 -23.29 -8.87 19.80
CA LYS A 15 -23.41 -7.54 20.40
C LYS A 15 -24.12 -6.58 19.45
N SER A 16 -24.97 -5.71 20.00
CA SER A 16 -25.77 -4.76 19.20
C SER A 16 -24.98 -3.81 18.33
N TRP A 17 -23.74 -3.52 18.68
CA TRP A 17 -22.84 -2.65 17.92
C TRP A 17 -22.09 -3.37 16.81
N PHE A 18 -22.01 -4.72 16.86
CA PHE A 18 -21.13 -5.50 15.97
C PHE A 18 -21.45 -5.28 14.48
N ASP A 19 -22.71 -5.33 14.14
CA ASP A 19 -23.20 -5.16 12.77
C ASP A 19 -23.01 -3.73 12.22
N ASN A 20 -22.83 -2.75 13.10
CA ASN A 20 -22.58 -1.35 12.74
C ASN A 20 -21.10 -0.97 12.85
N THR A 21 -20.21 -1.95 12.81
CA THR A 21 -18.77 -1.74 12.98
C THR A 21 -18.01 -2.29 11.80
N ILE A 22 -17.05 -1.50 11.29
CA ILE A 22 -16.01 -1.96 10.38
C ILE A 22 -14.78 -2.26 11.23
N PHE A 23 -14.30 -3.50 11.18
CA PHE A 23 -13.09 -3.91 11.87
C PHE A 23 -11.93 -3.84 10.89
N VAL A 24 -10.84 -3.19 11.29
CA VAL A 24 -9.61 -3.11 10.52
C VAL A 24 -8.47 -3.66 11.37
N PHE A 25 -7.84 -4.69 10.85
CA PHE A 25 -6.65 -5.29 11.46
C PHE A 25 -5.48 -5.01 10.52
N ILE A 26 -4.54 -4.21 10.96
CA ILE A 26 -3.38 -3.81 10.17
C ILE A 26 -2.16 -3.71 11.08
N SER A 27 -0.99 -4.13 10.59
CA SER A 27 0.26 -3.86 11.29
C SER A 27 0.70 -2.41 11.07
N ASP A 28 1.38 -1.85 12.04
CA ASP A 28 2.02 -0.53 11.96
C ASP A 28 3.24 -0.56 11.03
N HIS A 29 4.04 -1.62 11.11
CA HIS A 29 5.22 -1.88 10.28
C HIS A 29 5.52 -3.39 10.21
N SER A 30 6.42 -3.76 9.32
CA SER A 30 7.01 -5.09 9.22
C SER A 30 8.30 -5.20 10.04
N LEU A 31 8.81 -6.43 10.16
CA LEU A 31 10.14 -6.71 10.69
C LEU A 31 11.16 -6.70 9.54
N ASN A 32 12.27 -5.95 9.69
CA ASN A 32 13.39 -5.96 8.73
C ASN A 32 14.28 -7.20 8.95
N ILE A 33 13.77 -8.37 8.58
CA ILE A 33 14.45 -9.67 8.80
C ILE A 33 15.05 -10.27 7.53
N TYR A 34 14.69 -9.73 6.37
CA TYR A 34 15.14 -10.25 5.08
C TYR A 34 16.38 -9.50 4.60
N ASN A 35 17.51 -10.16 4.57
CA ASN A 35 18.81 -9.75 4.01
C ASN A 35 19.33 -8.35 4.39
N GLY A 36 18.71 -7.65 5.35
CA GLY A 36 19.12 -6.30 5.76
C GLY A 36 19.05 -5.22 4.65
N MET A 37 18.44 -5.53 3.51
CA MET A 37 18.32 -4.61 2.37
C MET A 37 16.98 -3.90 2.41
N TYR A 38 17.01 -2.58 2.22
CA TYR A 38 15.78 -1.76 2.18
C TYR A 38 14.91 -2.10 0.97
N GLU A 39 15.53 -2.52 -0.15
CA GLU A 39 14.88 -2.86 -1.41
C GLU A 39 14.05 -4.14 -1.35
N ASP A 40 14.29 -5.01 -0.38
CA ASP A 40 13.49 -6.23 -0.25
C ASP A 40 12.06 -5.87 0.20
N PRO A 41 11.03 -6.04 -0.68
CA PRO A 41 9.66 -5.63 -0.37
C PRO A 41 9.05 -6.40 0.79
N ARG A 42 9.57 -7.59 1.11
CA ARG A 42 9.14 -8.36 2.28
C ARG A 42 9.41 -7.63 3.59
N ASN A 43 10.39 -6.70 3.59
CA ASN A 43 10.67 -5.80 4.72
C ASN A 43 9.68 -4.64 4.85
N ALA A 44 8.75 -4.49 3.92
CA ALA A 44 7.70 -3.46 3.94
C ALA A 44 6.29 -4.06 3.87
N HIS A 45 6.17 -5.34 3.52
CA HIS A 45 4.89 -6.01 3.38
C HIS A 45 4.26 -6.26 4.75
N ILE A 46 3.08 -5.69 4.98
CA ILE A 46 2.29 -5.86 6.20
C ILE A 46 0.91 -6.42 5.85
N PRO A 47 0.35 -7.32 6.68
CA PRO A 47 -1.00 -7.81 6.50
C PRO A 47 -2.02 -6.72 6.84
N SER A 48 -3.12 -6.66 6.06
CA SER A 48 -4.28 -5.83 6.35
C SER A 48 -5.56 -6.61 6.08
N ILE A 49 -6.51 -6.54 7.00
CA ILE A 49 -7.83 -7.19 6.88
C ILE A 49 -8.89 -6.14 7.19
N ILE A 50 -9.83 -5.96 6.27
CA ILE A 50 -11.07 -5.18 6.50
C ILE A 50 -12.21 -6.19 6.64
N TYR A 51 -12.83 -6.21 7.81
CA TYR A 51 -13.97 -7.09 8.10
C TYR A 51 -15.21 -6.26 8.42
N ALA A 52 -16.18 -6.28 7.51
CA ALA A 52 -17.44 -5.52 7.61
C ALA A 52 -18.59 -6.34 6.99
N PRO A 53 -19.09 -7.39 7.65
CA PRO A 53 -19.97 -8.40 7.05
C PRO A 53 -21.33 -7.85 6.58
N LYS A 54 -21.75 -6.67 7.03
CA LYS A 54 -22.98 -5.99 6.55
C LYS A 54 -22.77 -5.15 5.30
N ILE A 55 -21.53 -4.85 4.94
CA ILE A 55 -21.17 -3.97 3.82
C ILE A 55 -20.42 -4.75 2.74
N ILE A 56 -19.58 -5.70 3.15
CA ILE A 56 -18.76 -6.53 2.26
C ILE A 56 -19.35 -7.94 2.22
N ASP A 57 -20.15 -8.21 1.20
CA ASP A 57 -20.88 -9.48 1.05
C ASP A 57 -19.98 -10.68 0.76
N LYS A 58 -18.85 -10.44 0.08
CA LYS A 58 -17.95 -11.51 -0.37
C LYS A 58 -16.50 -11.16 -0.05
N PRO A 59 -15.72 -12.14 0.41
CA PRO A 59 -14.28 -11.93 0.59
C PRO A 59 -13.62 -11.57 -0.76
N LYS A 60 -12.76 -10.57 -0.73
CA LYS A 60 -11.92 -10.16 -1.85
C LYS A 60 -10.47 -10.15 -1.38
N LEU A 61 -9.60 -10.81 -2.14
CA LEU A 61 -8.16 -10.64 -2.02
C LEU A 61 -7.73 -9.47 -2.91
N VAL A 62 -6.92 -8.58 -2.38
CA VAL A 62 -6.28 -7.48 -3.12
C VAL A 62 -4.79 -7.79 -3.16
N ASP A 63 -4.30 -8.17 -4.33
CA ASP A 63 -2.89 -8.56 -4.57
C ASP A 63 -2.05 -7.40 -5.11
N GLU A 64 -2.69 -6.28 -5.46
CA GLU A 64 -2.01 -5.08 -5.92
C GLU A 64 -1.26 -4.40 -4.78
N PHE A 65 -0.20 -3.66 -5.11
CA PHE A 65 0.49 -2.82 -4.14
C PHE A 65 -0.45 -1.81 -3.51
N THR A 66 -0.35 -1.65 -2.20
CA THR A 66 -1.18 -0.71 -1.44
C THR A 66 -0.35 0.05 -0.42
N ASN A 67 -0.76 1.28 -0.12
CA ASN A 67 -0.26 2.06 1.00
C ASN A 67 -1.26 2.07 2.16
N GLN A 68 -0.82 2.36 3.36
CA GLN A 68 -1.72 2.56 4.50
C GLN A 68 -2.73 3.69 4.27
N ALA A 69 -2.37 4.72 3.47
CA ALA A 69 -3.28 5.79 3.07
C ALA A 69 -4.49 5.28 2.27
N ASP A 70 -4.32 4.24 1.46
CA ASP A 70 -5.40 3.61 0.67
C ASP A 70 -6.44 2.97 1.59
N ILE A 71 -6.02 2.41 2.72
CA ILE A 71 -6.93 1.84 3.72
C ILE A 71 -7.86 2.92 4.27
N ALA A 72 -7.33 4.09 4.63
CA ALA A 72 -8.12 5.20 5.14
C ALA A 72 -9.17 5.67 4.12
N ILE A 73 -8.77 5.84 2.86
CA ILE A 73 -9.67 6.23 1.77
C ILE A 73 -10.76 5.18 1.54
N THR A 74 -10.37 3.90 1.57
CA THR A 74 -11.31 2.79 1.42
C THR A 74 -12.36 2.77 2.53
N LEU A 75 -11.95 3.02 3.77
CA LEU A 75 -12.88 3.09 4.90
C LEU A 75 -13.85 4.25 4.77
N LEU A 76 -13.37 5.45 4.40
CA LEU A 76 -14.23 6.60 4.16
C LEU A 76 -15.26 6.31 3.06
N HIS A 77 -14.84 5.63 1.99
CA HIS A 77 -15.73 5.20 0.92
C HIS A 77 -16.79 4.20 1.42
N LEU A 78 -16.39 3.21 2.21
CA LEU A 78 -17.32 2.18 2.75
C LEU A 78 -18.40 2.77 3.64
N ILE A 79 -18.11 3.85 4.37
CA ILE A 79 -19.12 4.54 5.21
C ILE A 79 -19.88 5.64 4.47
N GLY A 80 -19.63 5.82 3.16
CA GLY A 80 -20.28 6.84 2.34
C GLY A 80 -19.88 8.27 2.68
N TYR A 81 -18.69 8.48 3.26
CA TYR A 81 -18.20 9.81 3.59
C TYR A 81 -17.72 10.52 2.32
N PRO A 82 -18.14 11.80 2.09
CA PRO A 82 -17.67 12.55 0.92
C PRO A 82 -16.17 12.80 1.02
N LEU A 83 -15.43 12.27 0.04
CA LEU A 83 -13.97 12.40 0.02
C LEU A 83 -13.56 13.81 -0.42
N PRO A 84 -12.74 14.52 0.34
CA PRO A 84 -12.08 15.74 -0.14
C PRO A 84 -11.11 15.38 -1.28
N PHE A 85 -11.03 16.25 -2.30
CA PHE A 85 -10.23 16.02 -3.51
C PHE A 85 -8.72 15.94 -3.28
N ASN A 86 -8.24 16.34 -2.12
CA ASN A 86 -6.82 16.45 -1.79
C ASN A 86 -6.29 15.35 -0.89
N LEU A 87 -7.02 14.27 -0.66
CA LEU A 87 -6.51 13.16 0.14
C LEU A 87 -5.54 12.30 -0.67
N MET A 88 -4.45 11.90 -0.02
CA MET A 88 -3.54 10.87 -0.53
C MET A 88 -4.17 9.50 -0.35
N GLY A 89 -3.97 8.62 -1.33
CA GLY A 89 -4.51 7.25 -1.32
C GLY A 89 -5.68 7.04 -2.27
N LYS A 90 -6.02 5.79 -2.48
CA LYS A 90 -7.07 5.33 -3.41
C LYS A 90 -7.97 4.29 -2.74
N ASN A 91 -9.18 4.13 -3.24
CA ASN A 91 -10.07 3.06 -2.79
C ASN A 91 -9.65 1.71 -3.38
N ILE A 92 -9.13 0.79 -2.55
CA ILE A 92 -8.66 -0.55 -2.96
C ILE A 92 -9.78 -1.47 -3.45
N LEU A 93 -11.03 -1.16 -3.15
CA LEU A 93 -12.19 -1.93 -3.59
C LEU A 93 -12.71 -1.50 -4.96
N SER A 94 -12.18 -0.42 -5.53
CA SER A 94 -12.54 0.04 -6.86
C SER A 94 -12.19 -1.00 -7.93
N SER A 95 -13.03 -1.13 -8.96
CA SER A 95 -12.80 -2.05 -10.08
C SER A 95 -11.61 -1.66 -10.96
N ASN A 96 -11.23 -0.39 -10.93
CA ASN A 96 -10.09 0.17 -11.66
C ASN A 96 -8.95 0.60 -10.73
N TYR A 97 -8.82 -0.07 -9.57
CA TYR A 97 -7.71 0.19 -8.66
C TYR A 97 -6.39 -0.23 -9.32
N GLU A 98 -5.51 0.73 -9.48
CA GLU A 98 -4.13 0.55 -9.89
C GLU A 98 -3.26 0.84 -8.68
N GLY A 99 -2.72 -0.23 -8.12
CA GLY A 99 -1.98 -0.18 -6.86
C GLY A 99 -0.57 0.38 -7.03
N ILE A 100 -0.19 1.22 -6.09
CA ILE A 100 1.17 1.67 -5.91
C ILE A 100 1.55 1.54 -4.45
N ALA A 101 2.84 1.29 -4.18
CA ALA A 101 3.37 1.42 -2.83
C ALA A 101 4.64 2.29 -2.85
N CYS A 102 4.74 3.19 -1.88
CA CYS A 102 5.90 4.04 -1.71
C CYS A 102 6.44 3.91 -0.29
N ARG A 103 7.73 3.67 -0.18
CA ARG A 103 8.45 3.71 1.10
C ARG A 103 9.66 4.60 0.96
N ILE A 104 9.87 5.49 1.92
CA ILE A 104 11.05 6.34 1.99
C ILE A 104 11.70 6.11 3.35
N VAL A 105 13.00 5.83 3.35
CA VAL A 105 13.82 5.66 4.55
C VAL A 105 15.01 6.60 4.42
N ASN A 106 15.02 7.65 5.24
CA ASN A 106 15.90 8.80 5.09
C ASN A 106 15.69 9.48 3.72
N ASP A 107 16.67 9.41 2.83
CA ASP A 107 16.63 9.91 1.45
C ASP A 107 16.53 8.80 0.40
N TYR A 108 16.54 7.53 0.83
CA TYR A 108 16.40 6.37 -0.06
C TYR A 108 14.92 6.03 -0.24
N PHE A 109 14.47 5.97 -1.49
CA PHE A 109 13.10 5.66 -1.85
C PHE A 109 12.97 4.30 -2.53
N MET A 110 11.79 3.69 -2.35
CA MET A 110 11.32 2.50 -3.05
C MET A 110 9.90 2.76 -3.51
N TRP A 111 9.71 2.72 -4.82
CA TRP A 111 8.43 2.89 -5.49
C TRP A 111 8.05 1.61 -6.21
N TYR A 112 6.94 1.03 -5.84
CA TYR A 112 6.40 -0.18 -6.43
C TYR A 112 5.16 0.18 -7.26
N GLU A 113 5.17 -0.20 -8.53
CA GLU A 113 4.09 0.05 -9.47
C GLU A 113 4.05 -1.07 -10.51
N SER A 114 2.87 -1.71 -10.70
CA SER A 114 2.71 -2.88 -11.57
C SER A 114 3.74 -3.99 -11.25
N ASP A 115 4.57 -4.39 -12.20
CA ASP A 115 5.64 -5.37 -12.04
C ASP A 115 7.04 -4.73 -11.92
N PHE A 116 7.10 -3.48 -11.42
CA PHE A 116 8.36 -2.75 -11.31
C PHE A 116 8.63 -2.24 -9.89
N LEU A 117 9.93 -2.23 -9.56
CA LEU A 117 10.50 -1.50 -8.44
C LEU A 117 11.45 -0.43 -8.97
N TYR A 118 11.09 0.83 -8.75
CA TYR A 118 11.95 1.98 -9.02
C TYR A 118 12.49 2.50 -7.70
N THR A 119 13.81 2.60 -7.59
CA THR A 119 14.45 2.88 -6.31
C THR A 119 15.77 3.63 -6.45
N GLY A 120 16.14 4.37 -5.44
CA GLY A 120 17.39 5.14 -5.39
C GLY A 120 17.41 6.14 -4.25
N THR A 121 18.42 7.00 -4.28
CA THR A 121 18.54 8.14 -3.37
C THR A 121 18.01 9.38 -4.08
N LEU A 122 17.21 10.17 -3.37
CA LEU A 122 16.65 11.40 -3.94
C LEU A 122 17.77 12.33 -4.44
N GLY A 123 17.67 12.76 -5.70
CA GLY A 123 18.67 13.62 -6.36
C GLY A 123 19.92 12.90 -6.88
N GLN A 124 19.95 11.58 -6.86
CA GLN A 124 21.05 10.76 -7.39
C GLN A 124 20.58 9.80 -8.48
N GLU A 125 21.49 8.92 -8.95
CA GLU A 125 21.11 7.87 -9.90
C GLU A 125 20.13 6.87 -9.30
N ASN A 126 19.16 6.46 -10.11
CA ASN A 126 18.09 5.57 -9.74
C ASN A 126 18.19 4.25 -10.50
N ASN A 127 17.55 3.24 -9.97
CA ASN A 127 17.52 1.90 -10.52
C ASN A 127 16.08 1.46 -10.76
N LEU A 128 15.88 0.76 -11.88
CA LEU A 128 14.62 0.09 -12.18
C LEU A 128 14.84 -1.41 -12.20
N TYR A 129 13.98 -2.13 -11.50
CA TYR A 129 13.97 -3.58 -11.44
C TYR A 129 12.63 -4.11 -11.91
N ARG A 130 12.66 -5.28 -12.54
CA ARG A 130 11.44 -6.02 -12.85
C ARG A 130 11.16 -7.04 -11.75
N LEU A 131 9.93 -7.05 -11.26
CA LEU A 131 9.44 -7.98 -10.26
C LEU A 131 8.76 -9.15 -10.99
N SER A 132 9.36 -10.34 -10.95
CA SER A 132 8.69 -11.56 -11.43
C SER A 132 7.76 -12.13 -10.35
N ASN A 133 8.20 -12.02 -9.09
CA ASN A 133 7.49 -12.41 -7.90
C ASN A 133 8.10 -11.62 -6.72
N LEU A 134 7.30 -11.18 -5.77
CA LEU A 134 7.79 -10.46 -4.59
C LEU A 134 8.78 -11.25 -3.73
N TYR A 135 8.76 -12.58 -3.85
CA TYR A 135 9.65 -13.47 -3.07
C TYR A 135 10.94 -13.87 -3.81
N ASP A 136 11.11 -13.48 -5.07
CA ASP A 136 12.26 -13.86 -5.92
C ASP A 136 13.40 -12.83 -5.85
N PHE A 137 13.60 -12.22 -4.69
CA PHE A 137 14.74 -11.30 -4.50
C PHE A 137 16.09 -12.04 -4.55
N PRO A 138 17.15 -11.50 -5.20
CA PRO A 138 17.25 -10.18 -5.84
C PRO A 138 16.59 -10.11 -7.23
N TYR A 139 16.01 -8.95 -7.54
CA TYR A 139 15.30 -8.72 -8.79
C TYR A 139 16.23 -8.42 -9.97
N LEU A 140 15.73 -8.64 -11.19
CA LEU A 140 16.45 -8.32 -12.41
C LEU A 140 16.48 -6.81 -12.64
N LYS A 141 17.68 -6.23 -12.57
CA LYS A 141 17.91 -4.82 -12.89
C LYS A 141 17.73 -4.59 -14.38
N ILE A 142 16.96 -3.57 -14.75
CA ILE A 142 16.80 -3.13 -16.13
C ILE A 142 17.93 -2.16 -16.44
N LEU A 143 18.82 -2.54 -17.36
CA LEU A 143 20.04 -1.79 -17.69
C LEU A 143 19.84 -0.67 -18.71
N ASN A 144 18.80 -0.77 -19.54
CA ASN A 144 18.54 0.21 -20.59
C ASN A 144 17.38 1.13 -20.17
N LYS A 145 17.66 2.43 -20.05
CA LYS A 145 16.63 3.45 -19.86
C LYS A 145 15.66 3.38 -21.04
N ASN A 146 14.39 3.13 -20.71
CA ASN A 146 13.34 2.98 -21.71
C ASN A 146 12.15 3.89 -21.34
N LYS A 147 11.15 3.89 -22.22
CA LYS A 147 9.92 4.67 -22.01
C LYS A 147 9.22 4.35 -20.68
N ILE A 148 9.35 3.10 -20.21
CA ILE A 148 8.73 2.62 -18.96
C ILE A 148 9.40 3.30 -17.76
N GLU A 149 10.73 3.36 -17.73
CA GLU A 149 11.46 4.03 -16.65
C GLU A 149 11.06 5.50 -16.54
N THR A 150 11.00 6.22 -17.68
CA THR A 150 10.58 7.62 -17.70
C THR A 150 9.15 7.79 -17.19
N GLN A 151 8.25 6.89 -17.54
CA GLN A 151 6.86 6.93 -17.06
C GLN A 151 6.79 6.70 -15.55
N ILE A 152 7.45 5.67 -15.02
CA ILE A 152 7.47 5.35 -13.59
C ILE A 152 8.10 6.50 -12.80
N GLN A 153 9.21 7.04 -13.27
CA GLN A 153 9.84 8.22 -12.68
C GLN A 153 8.86 9.40 -12.61
N THR A 154 8.14 9.67 -13.69
CA THR A 154 7.15 10.76 -13.74
C THR A 154 6.03 10.54 -12.72
N HIS A 155 5.54 9.32 -12.58
CA HIS A 155 4.51 8.98 -11.59
C HIS A 155 5.02 9.17 -10.16
N PHE A 156 6.23 8.72 -9.88
CA PHE A 156 6.87 8.90 -8.58
C PHE A 156 7.08 10.38 -8.24
N GLU A 157 7.61 11.18 -9.16
CA GLU A 157 7.83 12.62 -8.97
C GLU A 157 6.50 13.37 -8.76
N ALA A 158 5.46 13.02 -9.52
CA ALA A 158 4.12 13.58 -9.34
C ALA A 158 3.52 13.23 -7.97
N TYR A 159 3.75 12.00 -7.49
CA TYR A 159 3.34 11.58 -6.15
C TYR A 159 4.05 12.39 -5.07
N LEU A 160 5.37 12.54 -5.16
CA LEU A 160 6.14 13.36 -4.21
C LEU A 160 5.70 14.82 -4.20
N GLN A 161 5.47 15.40 -5.39
CA GLN A 161 5.00 16.78 -5.51
C GLN A 161 3.61 16.96 -4.89
N SER A 162 2.72 15.98 -5.08
CA SER A 162 1.38 15.99 -4.49
C SER A 162 1.45 15.90 -2.98
N ALA A 163 2.28 15.02 -2.44
CA ALA A 163 2.51 14.89 -1.01
C ALA A 163 3.08 16.20 -0.41
N TYR A 164 4.09 16.78 -1.05
CA TYR A 164 4.68 18.06 -0.63
C TYR A 164 3.64 19.18 -0.60
N ASN A 165 2.84 19.30 -1.66
CA ASN A 165 1.79 20.34 -1.74
C ASN A 165 0.73 20.14 -0.65
N TYR A 166 0.34 18.88 -0.38
CA TYR A 166 -0.60 18.55 0.69
C TYR A 166 -0.10 19.03 2.06
N PHE A 167 1.15 18.70 2.40
CA PHE A 167 1.74 19.09 3.70
C PHE A 167 2.03 20.59 3.82
N LYS A 168 2.26 21.28 2.69
CA LYS A 168 2.50 22.72 2.70
C LYS A 168 1.22 23.55 2.83
N SER A 169 0.08 23.01 2.41
CA SER A 169 -1.22 23.70 2.41
C SER A 169 -2.03 23.53 3.69
N ASN A 170 -1.59 22.65 4.58
CA ASN A 170 -2.13 22.38 5.90
C ASN A 170 -1.14 22.75 7.01
#